data_4d576c5709c181dfc6a363fc725f10c8
#
_entry.id   4d576c5709c181dfc6a363fc725f10c8
#
_cell.length_a   1.000
_cell.length_b   1.000
_cell.length_c   1.000
_cell.angle_alpha   90.00
_cell.angle_beta   90.00
_cell.angle_gamma   90.00
#
_symmetry.space_group_name_H-M   'P 1'
#
loop_
_entity.id
_entity.type
_entity.pdbx_description
1 polymer ?
#
loop_
_entity_poly.entity_id
_entity_poly.type
_entity_poly.pdbx_seq_one_letter_code
_entity_poly.pdbx_strand_id
1 'polypeptide(L)'
;MRILVTAGPTREFIDPVRFLSNPSSGRMGFAIARAACSLGHEVVLVAGPVALKTPKGVRRVDVVSARDMLAAVEKERFDCFISTAAVADWRPAECASTKLKKGAMDGVLKLVRNPDVIKTVSAKIRSLRGKASRKVLIGFAAETGDAVVEAVRKCREKKLSFIVANDVTEPGAGFGVDTNKVSFVFPDGRVESFPLMAKTSVARRIVSEIEGFSN
;
A
#
# COMPACT_ATOMS: atom_id res chain seq x y z
N MET A 1 8.94 8.28 15.79
CA MET A 1 7.80 8.66 14.91
C MET A 1 6.66 7.68 15.07
N ARG A 2 5.43 8.10 14.72
CA ARG A 2 4.30 7.21 14.50
C ARG A 2 4.22 6.88 13.00
N ILE A 3 4.38 5.61 12.67
CA ILE A 3 4.40 5.12 11.29
C ILE A 3 3.13 4.30 11.04
N LEU A 4 2.35 4.71 10.05
CA LEU A 4 1.17 4.00 9.58
C LEU A 4 1.54 3.24 8.30
N VAL A 5 1.27 1.94 8.27
CA VAL A 5 1.55 1.08 7.10
C VAL A 5 0.27 0.41 6.66
N THR A 6 -0.05 0.44 5.37
CA THR A 6 -1.07 -0.46 4.82
C THR A 6 -0.41 -1.68 4.19
N ALA A 7 -1.02 -2.86 4.28
CA ALA A 7 -0.47 -4.10 3.73
C ALA A 7 -1.56 -5.07 3.25
N GLY A 8 -1.17 -6.01 2.41
CA GLY A 8 -2.08 -7.04 1.90
C GLY A 8 -2.97 -6.55 0.76
N PRO A 9 -3.83 -7.42 0.24
CA PRO A 9 -4.82 -7.06 -0.76
C PRO A 9 -6.08 -6.49 -0.10
N THR A 10 -6.94 -5.85 -0.89
CA THR A 10 -8.35 -5.69 -0.53
C THR A 10 -9.20 -6.73 -1.26
N ARG A 11 -10.39 -7.02 -0.73
CA ARG A 11 -11.39 -7.90 -1.34
C ARG A 11 -12.66 -7.10 -1.58
N GLU A 12 -13.06 -7.07 -2.84
CA GLU A 12 -14.26 -6.35 -3.28
C GLU A 12 -15.33 -7.37 -3.63
N PHE A 13 -16.29 -7.59 -2.73
CA PHE A 13 -17.25 -8.66 -2.85
C PHE A 13 -18.25 -8.43 -3.99
N ILE A 14 -18.48 -9.49 -4.77
CA ILE A 14 -19.54 -9.61 -5.77
C ILE A 14 -20.81 -10.13 -5.10
N ASP A 15 -20.64 -11.13 -4.22
CA ASP A 15 -21.67 -11.75 -3.37
C ASP A 15 -20.99 -12.31 -2.10
N PRO A 16 -21.69 -12.91 -1.14
CA PRO A 16 -21.08 -13.43 0.10
C PRO A 16 -19.96 -14.46 -0.09
N VAL A 17 -19.77 -15.00 -1.30
CA VAL A 17 -18.83 -16.08 -1.59
C VAL A 17 -17.67 -15.64 -2.48
N ARG A 18 -17.92 -14.73 -3.45
CA ARG A 18 -16.96 -14.35 -4.49
C ARG A 18 -16.57 -12.89 -4.39
N PHE A 19 -15.30 -12.61 -4.67
CA PHE A 19 -14.73 -11.26 -4.62
C PHE A 19 -13.66 -11.06 -5.70
N LEU A 20 -13.43 -9.80 -6.06
CA LEU A 20 -12.26 -9.35 -6.81
C LEU A 20 -11.15 -9.01 -5.83
N SER A 21 -9.90 -9.33 -6.16
CA SER A 21 -8.75 -9.06 -5.33
C SER A 21 -7.46 -9.06 -6.13
N ASN A 22 -6.38 -8.53 -5.55
CA ASN A 22 -5.03 -8.60 -6.08
C ASN A 22 -4.24 -9.75 -5.42
N PRO A 23 -3.25 -10.37 -6.09
CA PRO A 23 -2.49 -11.51 -5.57
C PRO A 23 -1.42 -11.11 -4.54
N SER A 24 -1.70 -10.11 -3.70
CA SER A 24 -0.76 -9.63 -2.70
C SER A 24 -0.74 -10.52 -1.47
N SER A 25 0.44 -10.93 -1.04
CA SER A 25 0.65 -11.69 0.20
C SER A 25 0.81 -10.79 1.45
N GLY A 26 0.97 -9.47 1.28
CA GLY A 26 1.21 -8.54 2.38
C GLY A 26 2.65 -8.52 2.93
N ARG A 27 3.53 -9.43 2.49
CA ARG A 27 4.89 -9.61 3.05
C ARG A 27 5.70 -8.32 3.13
N MET A 28 5.62 -7.44 2.12
CA MET A 28 6.40 -6.18 2.10
C MET A 28 5.97 -5.24 3.23
N GLY A 29 4.67 -4.97 3.37
CA GLY A 29 4.17 -4.09 4.44
C GLY A 29 4.42 -4.66 5.83
N PHE A 30 4.30 -5.98 6.02
CA PHE A 30 4.65 -6.64 7.28
C PHE A 30 6.16 -6.57 7.58
N ALA A 31 7.02 -6.66 6.56
CA ALA A 31 8.47 -6.48 6.74
C ALA A 31 8.81 -5.03 7.14
N ILE A 32 8.15 -4.03 6.52
CA ILE A 32 8.31 -2.61 6.88
C ILE A 32 7.84 -2.35 8.30
N ALA A 33 6.65 -2.83 8.67
CA ALA A 33 6.11 -2.68 10.02
C ALA A 33 7.05 -3.27 11.08
N ARG A 34 7.62 -4.46 10.81
CA ARG A 34 8.61 -5.10 11.67
C ARG A 34 9.89 -4.27 11.78
N ALA A 35 10.44 -3.81 10.66
CA ALA A 35 11.68 -3.02 10.63
C ALA A 35 11.51 -1.70 11.39
N ALA A 36 10.43 -0.97 11.13
CA ALA A 36 10.12 0.28 11.82
C ALA A 36 9.96 0.08 13.34
N CYS A 37 9.23 -0.95 13.76
CA CYS A 37 9.05 -1.27 15.18
C CYS A 37 10.40 -1.65 15.84
N SER A 38 11.27 -2.41 15.15
CA SER A 38 12.60 -2.79 15.68
C SER A 38 13.55 -1.60 15.85
N LEU A 39 13.31 -0.51 15.13
CA LEU A 39 14.05 0.77 15.22
C LEU A 39 13.40 1.75 16.22
N GLY A 40 12.44 1.30 17.03
CA GLY A 40 11.85 2.08 18.11
C GLY A 40 10.70 3.00 17.69
N HIS A 41 10.15 2.85 16.49
CA HIS A 41 8.98 3.61 16.05
C HIS A 41 7.68 2.99 16.58
N GLU A 42 6.68 3.82 16.86
CA GLU A 42 5.31 3.41 17.11
C GLU A 42 4.66 3.04 15.75
N VAL A 43 4.19 1.81 15.61
CA VAL A 43 3.71 1.31 14.31
C VAL A 43 2.27 0.84 14.39
N VAL A 44 1.46 1.35 13.44
CA VAL A 44 0.12 0.84 13.14
C VAL A 44 0.13 0.20 11.76
N LEU A 45 -0.34 -1.03 11.69
CA LEU A 45 -0.45 -1.80 10.46
C LEU A 45 -1.93 -2.04 10.11
N VAL A 46 -2.43 -1.35 9.10
CA VAL A 46 -3.76 -1.61 8.53
C VAL A 46 -3.61 -2.71 7.48
N ALA A 47 -4.14 -3.87 7.76
CA ALA A 47 -3.93 -5.08 6.96
C ALA A 47 -5.22 -5.55 6.29
N GLY A 48 -5.19 -5.71 4.98
CA GLY A 48 -6.17 -6.50 4.26
C GLY A 48 -6.03 -7.99 4.57
N PRO A 49 -6.90 -8.86 4.03
CA PRO A 49 -6.97 -10.27 4.40
C PRO A 49 -5.71 -11.06 4.03
N VAL A 50 -4.87 -11.33 5.01
CA VAL A 50 -3.65 -12.14 4.90
C VAL A 50 -3.46 -13.03 6.12
N ALA A 51 -2.81 -14.19 5.95
CA ALA A 51 -2.54 -15.15 7.03
C ALA A 51 -1.25 -14.85 7.81
N LEU A 52 -0.60 -13.71 7.57
CA LEU A 52 0.65 -13.35 8.25
C LEU A 52 0.40 -13.00 9.72
N LYS A 53 1.28 -13.50 10.59
CA LYS A 53 1.29 -13.15 12.03
C LYS A 53 1.72 -11.69 12.20
N THR A 54 1.04 -10.97 13.08
CA THR A 54 1.40 -9.59 13.43
C THR A 54 2.80 -9.54 14.03
N PRO A 55 3.70 -8.66 13.56
CA PRO A 55 5.00 -8.49 14.19
C PRO A 55 4.86 -8.03 15.65
N LYS A 56 5.74 -8.51 16.52
CA LYS A 56 5.74 -8.13 17.94
C LYS A 56 5.88 -6.60 18.08
N GLY A 57 5.08 -6.00 18.93
CA GLY A 57 5.09 -4.56 19.20
C GLY A 57 4.31 -3.70 18.16
N VAL A 58 3.76 -4.30 17.12
CA VAL A 58 2.96 -3.61 16.10
C VAL A 58 1.48 -3.72 16.44
N ARG A 59 0.76 -2.59 16.41
CA ARG A 59 -0.70 -2.59 16.50
C ARG A 59 -1.29 -2.85 15.12
N ARG A 60 -2.09 -3.90 14.98
CA ARG A 60 -2.75 -4.27 13.73
C ARG A 60 -4.22 -3.88 13.74
N VAL A 61 -4.70 -3.40 12.60
CA VAL A 61 -6.11 -3.13 12.30
C VAL A 61 -6.46 -3.94 11.05
N ASP A 62 -7.34 -4.91 11.18
CA ASP A 62 -7.79 -5.73 10.06
C ASP A 62 -8.93 -5.03 9.31
N VAL A 63 -8.85 -5.06 7.99
CA VAL A 63 -9.83 -4.49 7.06
C VAL A 63 -10.09 -5.46 5.92
N VAL A 64 -11.14 -5.24 5.16
CA VAL A 64 -11.49 -6.14 4.05
C VAL A 64 -11.47 -5.41 2.72
N SER A 65 -12.21 -4.33 2.56
CA SER A 65 -12.34 -3.59 1.31
C SER A 65 -11.44 -2.36 1.24
N ALA A 66 -11.31 -1.78 0.05
CA ALA A 66 -10.62 -0.50 -0.15
C ALA A 66 -11.24 0.64 0.68
N ARG A 67 -12.56 0.63 0.83
CA ARG A 67 -13.27 1.61 1.65
C ARG A 67 -12.99 1.44 3.14
N ASP A 68 -12.95 0.20 3.63
CA ASP A 68 -12.58 -0.08 5.02
C ASP A 68 -11.15 0.36 5.30
N MET A 69 -10.22 0.10 4.34
CA MET A 69 -8.83 0.51 4.46
C MET A 69 -8.70 2.03 4.54
N LEU A 70 -9.39 2.77 3.65
CA LEU A 70 -9.39 4.23 3.71
C LEU A 70 -9.96 4.72 5.05
N ALA A 71 -11.10 4.20 5.48
CA ALA A 71 -11.74 4.60 6.73
C ALA A 71 -10.86 4.30 7.97
N ALA A 72 -10.11 3.19 7.95
CA ALA A 72 -9.15 2.85 9.01
C ALA A 72 -7.96 3.82 9.01
N VAL A 73 -7.37 4.09 7.83
CA VAL A 73 -6.24 5.05 7.68
C VAL A 73 -6.63 6.45 8.15
N GLU A 74 -7.85 6.92 7.84
CA GLU A 74 -8.31 8.25 8.21
C GLU A 74 -8.53 8.46 9.71
N LYS A 75 -8.73 7.39 10.46
CA LYS A 75 -8.88 7.40 11.94
C LYS A 75 -7.54 7.49 12.66
N GLU A 76 -6.44 7.15 11.99
CA GLU A 76 -5.13 7.07 12.61
C GLU A 76 -4.37 8.40 12.57
N ARG A 77 -3.62 8.67 13.64
CA ARG A 77 -2.63 9.75 13.68
C ARG A 77 -1.27 9.17 13.32
N PHE A 78 -0.55 9.81 12.42
CA PHE A 78 0.77 9.37 11.99
C PHE A 78 1.67 10.57 11.66
N ASP A 79 2.96 10.35 11.64
CA ASP A 79 3.99 11.26 11.15
C ASP A 79 4.44 10.83 9.74
N CYS A 80 4.44 9.50 9.49
CA CYS A 80 4.73 8.89 8.20
C CYS A 80 3.63 7.89 7.82
N PHE A 81 3.19 7.92 6.56
CA PHE A 81 2.27 6.95 5.99
C PHE A 81 2.90 6.21 4.80
N ILE A 82 2.94 4.89 4.88
CA ILE A 82 3.52 4.01 3.87
C ILE A 82 2.41 3.14 3.28
N SER A 83 2.05 3.42 2.04
CA SER A 83 0.98 2.74 1.32
C SER A 83 1.54 1.58 0.50
N THR A 84 1.60 0.37 1.09
CA THR A 84 2.10 -0.85 0.42
C THR A 84 1.00 -1.83 0.07
N ALA A 85 -0.24 -1.59 0.50
CA ALA A 85 -1.35 -2.46 0.18
C ALA A 85 -1.64 -2.49 -1.32
N ALA A 86 -1.96 -3.67 -1.83
CA ALA A 86 -2.47 -3.85 -3.17
C ALA A 86 -4.00 -3.63 -3.18
N VAL A 87 -4.38 -2.38 -3.12
CA VAL A 87 -5.78 -1.96 -3.13
C VAL A 87 -6.37 -2.18 -4.52
N ALA A 88 -7.55 -2.78 -4.60
CA ALA A 88 -8.26 -2.92 -5.87
C ALA A 88 -8.77 -1.55 -6.35
N ASP A 89 -8.43 -1.18 -7.59
CA ASP A 89 -8.88 0.09 -8.19
C ASP A 89 -10.39 0.11 -8.49
N TRP A 90 -10.96 -1.06 -8.65
CA TRP A 90 -12.35 -1.27 -9.02
C TRP A 90 -13.05 -2.21 -8.06
N ARG A 91 -14.34 -1.97 -7.86
CA ARG A 91 -15.24 -2.85 -7.12
C ARG A 91 -16.54 -3.07 -7.90
N PRO A 92 -17.28 -4.15 -7.64
CA PRO A 92 -18.65 -4.29 -8.15
C PRO A 92 -19.49 -3.06 -7.78
N ALA A 93 -20.31 -2.59 -8.73
CA ALA A 93 -21.24 -1.47 -8.50
C ALA A 93 -22.22 -1.84 -7.39
N GLU A 94 -22.62 -3.11 -7.36
CA GLU A 94 -23.55 -3.69 -6.39
C GLU A 94 -22.97 -5.00 -5.86
N CYS A 95 -23.18 -5.28 -4.57
CA CYS A 95 -22.86 -6.55 -3.94
C CYS A 95 -24.17 -7.28 -3.65
N ALA A 96 -24.36 -8.46 -4.22
CA ALA A 96 -25.55 -9.26 -3.97
C ALA A 96 -25.56 -9.76 -2.53
N SER A 97 -26.74 -9.71 -1.87
CA SER A 97 -26.91 -10.17 -0.50
C SER A 97 -26.89 -11.69 -0.36
N THR A 98 -27.09 -12.42 -1.47
CA THR A 98 -27.07 -13.89 -1.55
C THR A 98 -26.16 -14.34 -2.67
N LYS A 99 -25.68 -15.60 -2.60
CA LYS A 99 -24.86 -16.19 -3.66
C LYS A 99 -25.59 -16.19 -5.00
N LEU A 100 -25.03 -15.54 -5.99
CA LEU A 100 -25.58 -15.50 -7.35
C LEU A 100 -25.53 -16.91 -7.99
N LYS A 101 -26.68 -17.39 -8.46
CA LYS A 101 -26.77 -18.69 -9.17
C LYS A 101 -26.21 -18.58 -10.58
N LYS A 102 -25.77 -19.71 -11.16
CA LYS A 102 -25.14 -19.74 -12.50
C LYS A 102 -25.99 -19.10 -13.62
N GLY A 103 -27.30 -19.20 -13.56
CA GLY A 103 -28.22 -18.62 -14.54
C GLY A 103 -28.70 -17.19 -14.20
N ALA A 104 -28.26 -16.59 -13.09
CA ALA A 104 -28.69 -15.27 -12.66
C ALA A 104 -27.76 -14.13 -13.10
N MET A 105 -26.72 -14.46 -13.86
CA MET A 105 -25.77 -13.47 -14.43
C MET A 105 -25.73 -13.66 -15.95
N ASP A 106 -25.74 -12.55 -16.66
CA ASP A 106 -25.53 -12.45 -18.11
C ASP A 106 -24.04 -12.51 -18.51
N GLY A 107 -23.15 -12.80 -17.55
CA GLY A 107 -21.71 -12.79 -17.78
C GLY A 107 -21.05 -11.42 -17.66
N VAL A 108 -21.81 -10.37 -17.36
CA VAL A 108 -21.32 -8.99 -17.21
C VAL A 108 -21.30 -8.58 -15.76
N LEU A 109 -20.17 -8.00 -15.31
CA LEU A 109 -20.03 -7.41 -13.99
C LEU A 109 -19.80 -5.90 -14.13
N LYS A 110 -20.78 -5.10 -13.72
CA LYS A 110 -20.64 -3.65 -13.68
C LYS A 110 -19.68 -3.23 -12.57
N LEU A 111 -18.64 -2.49 -12.93
CA LEU A 111 -17.63 -2.02 -11.99
C LEU A 111 -17.72 -0.50 -11.79
N VAL A 112 -17.35 -0.06 -10.58
CA VAL A 112 -17.16 1.35 -10.22
C VAL A 112 -15.82 1.52 -9.52
N ARG A 113 -15.23 2.72 -9.61
CA ARG A 113 -13.91 3.00 -9.02
C ARG A 113 -13.94 2.99 -7.50
N ASN A 114 -12.89 2.43 -6.92
CA ASN A 114 -12.55 2.59 -5.51
C ASN A 114 -11.84 3.93 -5.26
N PRO A 115 -11.87 4.44 -4.01
CA PRO A 115 -11.03 5.57 -3.64
C PRO A 115 -9.54 5.17 -3.69
N ASP A 116 -8.71 6.06 -4.22
CA ASP A 116 -7.25 5.93 -4.11
C ASP A 116 -6.83 6.39 -2.71
N VAL A 117 -6.46 5.43 -1.85
CA VAL A 117 -6.18 5.67 -0.43
C VAL A 117 -5.10 6.73 -0.23
N ILE A 118 -3.94 6.58 -0.87
CA ILE A 118 -2.81 7.51 -0.65
C ILE A 118 -3.09 8.88 -1.28
N LYS A 119 -3.78 8.95 -2.42
CA LYS A 119 -4.18 10.22 -3.05
C LYS A 119 -5.16 10.98 -2.16
N THR A 120 -6.14 10.28 -1.60
CA THR A 120 -7.12 10.87 -0.66
C THR A 120 -6.44 11.40 0.59
N VAL A 121 -5.55 10.62 1.20
CA VAL A 121 -4.78 11.02 2.39
C VAL A 121 -3.88 12.21 2.07
N SER A 122 -3.17 12.20 0.94
CA SER A 122 -2.32 13.32 0.52
C SER A 122 -3.12 14.61 0.34
N ALA A 123 -4.27 14.56 -0.31
CA ALA A 123 -5.15 15.71 -0.48
C ALA A 123 -5.62 16.28 0.88
N LYS A 124 -6.02 15.41 1.80
CA LYS A 124 -6.45 15.79 3.15
C LYS A 124 -5.33 16.46 3.95
N ILE A 125 -4.11 15.91 3.94
CA ILE A 125 -2.97 16.49 4.65
C ILE A 125 -2.65 17.90 4.16
N ARG A 126 -2.76 18.14 2.85
CA ARG A 126 -2.48 19.45 2.26
C ARG A 126 -3.49 20.51 2.59
N SER A 127 -4.72 20.14 2.92
CA SER A 127 -5.73 21.09 3.41
C SER A 127 -5.42 21.55 4.85
N LEU A 128 -4.52 20.86 5.57
CA LEU A 128 -4.06 21.25 6.90
C LEU A 128 -2.96 22.30 6.82
N ARG A 129 -2.78 23.08 7.91
CA ARG A 129 -1.74 24.12 8.04
C ARG A 129 -0.70 23.72 9.10
N GLY A 130 0.49 24.34 9.02
CA GLY A 130 1.56 24.17 9.99
C GLY A 130 2.20 22.78 9.99
N LYS A 131 2.61 22.28 11.16
CA LYS A 131 3.27 20.97 11.32
C LYS A 131 2.40 19.81 10.83
N ALA A 132 1.08 19.93 10.86
CA ALA A 132 0.17 18.92 10.39
C ALA A 132 0.27 18.65 8.87
N SER A 133 0.74 19.60 8.08
CA SER A 133 0.97 19.46 6.64
C SER A 133 2.33 18.84 6.27
N ARG A 134 3.22 18.64 7.24
CA ARG A 134 4.58 18.10 7.02
C ARG A 134 4.65 16.62 7.34
N LYS A 135 3.83 15.82 6.65
CA LYS A 135 3.83 14.36 6.79
C LYS A 135 4.67 13.70 5.70
N VAL A 136 5.39 12.63 6.04
CA VAL A 136 6.07 11.80 5.06
C VAL A 136 5.07 10.84 4.44
N LEU A 137 4.93 10.86 3.11
CA LEU A 137 4.02 10.01 2.37
C LEU A 137 4.79 9.16 1.37
N ILE A 138 4.69 7.85 1.50
CA ILE A 138 5.41 6.90 0.65
C ILE A 138 4.42 6.01 -0.05
N GLY A 139 4.51 5.97 -1.38
CA GLY A 139 3.72 5.07 -2.22
C GLY A 139 4.52 3.85 -2.67
N PHE A 140 3.81 2.85 -3.17
CA PHE A 140 4.37 1.74 -3.91
C PHE A 140 3.77 1.71 -5.31
N ALA A 141 4.60 1.40 -6.30
CA ALA A 141 4.20 1.19 -7.68
C ALA A 141 4.71 -0.18 -8.13
N ALA A 142 3.78 -1.11 -8.30
CA ALA A 142 4.02 -2.42 -8.88
C ALA A 142 3.59 -2.35 -10.34
N GLU A 143 4.54 -2.29 -11.25
CA GLU A 143 4.30 -2.03 -12.67
C GLU A 143 4.80 -3.20 -13.53
N THR A 144 4.37 -3.19 -14.78
CA THR A 144 4.92 -4.05 -15.83
C THR A 144 5.60 -3.16 -16.87
N GLY A 145 6.92 -3.35 -17.06
CA GLY A 145 7.72 -2.51 -17.97
C GLY A 145 8.40 -1.33 -17.25
N ASP A 146 8.36 -0.12 -17.82
CA ASP A 146 9.10 1.04 -17.27
C ASP A 146 8.47 1.58 -15.97
N ALA A 147 8.71 0.86 -14.89
CA ALA A 147 8.21 1.19 -13.56
C ALA A 147 8.69 2.58 -13.06
N VAL A 148 9.84 3.06 -13.52
CA VAL A 148 10.43 4.32 -13.05
C VAL A 148 9.69 5.52 -13.61
N VAL A 149 9.41 5.55 -14.91
CA VAL A 149 8.69 6.67 -15.57
C VAL A 149 7.30 6.85 -14.95
N GLU A 150 6.57 5.75 -14.78
CA GLU A 150 5.24 5.79 -14.17
C GLU A 150 5.30 6.20 -12.69
N ALA A 151 6.32 5.76 -11.96
CA ALA A 151 6.54 6.16 -10.58
C ALA A 151 6.85 7.66 -10.43
N VAL A 152 7.66 8.26 -11.31
CA VAL A 152 7.91 9.72 -11.32
C VAL A 152 6.59 10.48 -11.49
N ARG A 153 5.78 10.08 -12.47
CA ARG A 153 4.48 10.70 -12.74
C ARG A 153 3.57 10.60 -11.50
N LYS A 154 3.41 9.40 -10.93
CA LYS A 154 2.58 9.15 -9.75
C LYS A 154 3.10 9.88 -8.51
N CYS A 155 4.42 9.95 -8.32
CA CYS A 155 5.04 10.66 -7.21
C CYS A 155 4.67 12.14 -7.21
N ARG A 156 4.77 12.79 -8.37
CA ARG A 156 4.42 14.20 -8.56
C ARG A 156 2.92 14.44 -8.45
N GLU A 157 2.11 13.63 -9.13
CA GLU A 157 0.64 13.78 -9.12
C GLU A 157 0.06 13.64 -7.71
N LYS A 158 0.47 12.59 -6.99
CA LYS A 158 0.00 12.32 -5.62
C LYS A 158 0.78 13.08 -4.56
N LYS A 159 1.83 13.82 -4.97
CA LYS A 159 2.68 14.67 -4.13
C LYS A 159 3.27 13.91 -2.95
N LEU A 160 3.93 12.84 -3.23
CA LEU A 160 4.57 11.95 -2.27
C LEU A 160 5.99 12.39 -1.96
N SER A 161 6.53 11.96 -0.81
CA SER A 161 7.93 12.13 -0.46
C SER A 161 8.83 11.30 -1.37
N PHE A 162 8.44 10.05 -1.63
CA PHE A 162 8.99 9.19 -2.67
C PHE A 162 8.06 8.01 -2.96
N ILE A 163 8.34 7.28 -4.04
CA ILE A 163 7.69 6.02 -4.41
C ILE A 163 8.74 4.91 -4.44
N VAL A 164 8.35 3.76 -3.92
CA VAL A 164 9.09 2.51 -4.11
C VAL A 164 8.49 1.81 -5.33
N ALA A 165 9.22 1.85 -6.42
CA ALA A 165 8.82 1.23 -7.69
C ALA A 165 9.46 -0.14 -7.84
N ASN A 166 8.71 -1.12 -8.33
CA ASN A 166 9.23 -2.41 -8.73
C ASN A 166 8.55 -2.92 -9.99
N ASP A 167 9.30 -3.60 -10.85
CA ASP A 167 8.75 -4.38 -11.94
C ASP A 167 8.37 -5.77 -11.43
N VAL A 168 7.07 -6.08 -11.48
CA VAL A 168 6.56 -7.36 -10.98
C VAL A 168 6.77 -8.52 -11.96
N THR A 169 7.22 -8.23 -13.18
CA THR A 169 7.54 -9.24 -14.20
C THR A 169 8.97 -9.77 -14.05
N GLU A 170 9.85 -9.08 -13.32
CA GLU A 170 11.21 -9.53 -13.07
C GLU A 170 11.26 -10.78 -12.19
N PRO A 171 12.06 -11.81 -12.56
CA PRO A 171 12.24 -13.02 -11.74
C PRO A 171 12.70 -12.67 -10.32
N GLY A 172 12.00 -13.20 -9.31
CA GLY A 172 12.30 -12.95 -7.91
C GLY A 172 11.81 -11.60 -7.35
N ALA A 173 11.22 -10.74 -8.17
CA ALA A 173 10.53 -9.53 -7.75
C ALA A 173 9.00 -9.74 -7.78
N GLY A 174 8.24 -8.93 -7.06
CA GLY A 174 6.79 -8.94 -7.12
C GLY A 174 6.09 -9.66 -5.97
N PHE A 175 4.91 -10.24 -6.26
CA PHE A 175 4.04 -10.84 -5.25
C PHE A 175 4.46 -12.28 -4.89
N GLY A 176 4.17 -12.70 -3.66
CA GLY A 176 4.36 -14.10 -3.23
C GLY A 176 5.79 -14.53 -2.88
N VAL A 177 6.81 -13.83 -3.37
CA VAL A 177 8.23 -14.13 -3.13
C VAL A 177 8.81 -13.35 -1.95
N ASP A 178 9.95 -13.81 -1.42
CA ASP A 178 10.61 -13.18 -0.25
C ASP A 178 11.61 -12.09 -0.62
N THR A 179 11.91 -11.95 -1.92
CA THR A 179 12.82 -10.95 -2.48
C THR A 179 12.04 -9.86 -3.22
N ASN A 180 12.71 -8.74 -3.48
CA ASN A 180 12.24 -7.69 -4.36
C ASN A 180 13.42 -6.92 -4.97
N LYS A 181 13.22 -6.39 -6.18
CA LYS A 181 14.10 -5.43 -6.84
C LYS A 181 13.33 -4.12 -6.93
N VAL A 182 13.84 -3.08 -6.31
CA VAL A 182 13.13 -1.82 -6.18
C VAL A 182 14.00 -0.63 -6.57
N SER A 183 13.33 0.45 -7.00
CA SER A 183 13.93 1.78 -7.13
C SER A 183 13.16 2.77 -6.26
N PHE A 184 13.85 3.62 -5.53
CA PHE A 184 13.26 4.78 -4.86
C PHE A 184 13.22 5.92 -5.86
N VAL A 185 12.05 6.47 -6.07
CA VAL A 185 11.80 7.53 -7.05
C VAL A 185 11.26 8.76 -6.32
N PHE A 186 11.99 9.85 -6.41
CA PHE A 186 11.70 11.11 -5.72
C PHE A 186 11.00 12.12 -6.63
N PRO A 187 10.29 13.10 -6.08
CA PRO A 187 9.54 14.08 -6.87
C PRO A 187 10.44 15.03 -7.68
N ASP A 188 11.70 15.21 -7.30
CA ASP A 188 12.71 15.98 -8.03
C ASP A 188 13.23 15.24 -9.28
N GLY A 189 12.96 13.93 -9.38
CA GLY A 189 13.42 13.07 -10.46
C GLY A 189 14.64 12.22 -10.10
N ARG A 190 15.18 12.35 -8.89
CA ARG A 190 16.23 11.45 -8.37
C ARG A 190 15.69 10.03 -8.29
N VAL A 191 16.52 9.08 -8.74
CA VAL A 191 16.20 7.64 -8.72
C VAL A 191 17.37 6.89 -8.09
N GLU A 192 17.05 6.08 -7.09
CA GLU A 192 18.01 5.18 -6.44
C GLU A 192 17.59 3.73 -6.67
N SER A 193 18.30 3.01 -7.52
CA SER A 193 17.99 1.61 -7.84
C SER A 193 18.79 0.66 -6.98
N PHE A 194 18.15 -0.40 -6.53
CA PHE A 194 18.75 -1.44 -5.69
C PHE A 194 18.71 -2.78 -6.40
N PRO A 195 19.72 -3.63 -6.18
CA PRO A 195 19.73 -5.00 -6.71
C PRO A 195 18.59 -5.82 -6.09
N LEU A 196 18.35 -7.00 -6.64
CA LEU A 196 17.45 -7.97 -6.03
C LEU A 196 17.92 -8.29 -4.61
N MET A 197 17.07 -8.07 -3.63
CA MET A 197 17.39 -8.30 -2.21
C MET A 197 16.17 -8.80 -1.43
N ALA A 198 16.40 -9.32 -0.24
CA ALA A 198 15.32 -9.74 0.64
C ALA A 198 14.39 -8.55 0.98
N LYS A 199 13.08 -8.81 1.07
CA LYS A 199 12.09 -7.80 1.48
C LYS A 199 12.40 -7.17 2.85
N THR A 200 13.05 -7.92 3.74
CA THR A 200 13.53 -7.39 5.03
C THR A 200 14.63 -6.34 4.86
N SER A 201 15.51 -6.50 3.88
CA SER A 201 16.57 -5.52 3.55
C SER A 201 15.96 -4.27 2.89
N VAL A 202 15.02 -4.46 1.95
CA VAL A 202 14.25 -3.35 1.36
C VAL A 202 13.53 -2.56 2.45
N ALA A 203 12.87 -3.25 3.38
CA ALA A 203 12.16 -2.62 4.49
C ALA A 203 13.06 -1.73 5.36
N ARG A 204 14.26 -2.22 5.71
CA ARG A 204 15.23 -1.43 6.48
C ARG A 204 15.69 -0.18 5.73
N ARG A 205 15.94 -0.29 4.41
CA ARG A 205 16.30 0.89 3.58
C ARG A 205 15.19 1.92 3.54
N ILE A 206 13.93 1.48 3.39
CA ILE A 206 12.78 2.40 3.42
C ILE A 206 12.72 3.13 4.76
N VAL A 207 12.87 2.43 5.88
CA VAL A 207 12.82 3.06 7.21
C VAL A 207 14.00 4.02 7.41
N SER A 208 15.21 3.65 6.99
CA SER A 208 16.38 4.54 7.03
C SER A 208 16.18 5.82 6.20
N GLU A 209 15.57 5.72 5.01
CA GLU A 209 15.25 6.89 4.19
C GLU A 209 14.23 7.81 4.87
N ILE A 210 13.23 7.23 5.57
CA ILE A 210 12.23 8.02 6.32
C ILE A 210 12.88 8.83 7.44
N GLU A 211 13.87 8.29 8.12
CA GLU A 211 14.57 8.99 9.21
C GLU A 211 15.27 10.26 8.72
N GLY A 212 15.74 10.26 7.45
CA GLY A 212 16.30 11.43 6.79
C GLY A 212 15.33 12.62 6.62
N PHE A 213 14.01 12.35 6.56
CA PHE A 213 12.98 13.39 6.49
C PHE A 213 12.62 14.01 7.86
N SER A 214 13.16 13.47 8.96
CA SER A 214 12.78 13.86 10.33
C SER A 214 13.72 14.90 10.94
N ASN A 215 14.83 15.20 10.28
CA ASN A 215 15.87 16.17 10.69
C ASN A 215 15.60 17.57 10.13
#